data_992cbb907a3494839c85f25d7481e272
#
_entry.id   992cbb907a3494839c85f25d7481e272
#
_cell.length_a   1.000
_cell.length_b   1.000
_cell.length_c   1.000
_cell.angle_alpha   90.00
_cell.angle_beta   90.00
_cell.angle_gamma   90.00
#
_symmetry.space_group_name_H-M   'P 1'
#
loop_
_entity.id
_entity.type
_entity.pdbx_description
1 polymer ?
#
loop_
_entity_poly.entity_id
_entity_poly.type
_entity_poly.pdbx_seq_one_letter_code
_entity_poly.pdbx_strand_id
1 'polypeptide(L)' 'MTESVKLYCTQDEDTGEWLVWFPHPLGGMDVLDTFDNETEARAFWQEQIDSANFG' A
#
# COMPACT_ATOMS: atom_id res chain seq x y z
N MET A 1 19.13 11.61 -7.50
CA MET A 1 18.90 10.42 -6.70
C MET A 1 17.43 10.00 -6.71
N THR A 2 17.19 8.76 -6.88
CA THR A 2 15.85 8.24 -6.94
C THR A 2 15.37 7.78 -5.58
N GLU A 3 14.20 8.23 -5.18
CA GLU A 3 13.63 7.78 -3.93
C GLU A 3 12.76 6.57 -4.15
N SER A 4 12.87 5.61 -3.26
CA SER A 4 12.01 4.45 -3.32
C SER A 4 10.61 4.81 -2.84
N VAL A 5 9.62 4.29 -3.51
CA VAL A 5 8.25 4.43 -3.05
C VAL A 5 8.07 3.49 -1.86
N LYS A 6 7.65 4.05 -0.73
CA LYS A 6 7.41 3.25 0.47
C LYS A 6 5.92 3.00 0.61
N LEU A 7 5.50 1.92 0.01
CA LEU A 7 4.11 1.53 0.02
C LEU A 7 3.99 0.20 0.73
N TYR A 8 3.04 0.10 1.62
CA TYR A 8 2.88 -1.10 2.45
C TYR A 8 1.54 -1.78 2.18
N CYS A 9 1.54 -3.08 2.36
CA CYS A 9 0.33 -3.90 2.22
C CYS A 9 0.22 -4.74 3.48
N THR A 10 -0.68 -4.37 4.37
CA THR A 10 -0.83 -5.04 5.65
C THR A 10 -2.29 -5.34 5.93
N GLN A 11 -2.53 -6.25 6.88
CA GLN A 11 -3.88 -6.61 7.27
C GLN A 11 -4.29 -5.86 8.53
N ASP A 12 -5.51 -5.33 8.51
CA ASP A 12 -6.10 -4.69 9.66
C ASP A 12 -6.60 -5.77 10.61
N GLU A 13 -6.06 -5.77 11.83
CA GLU A 13 -6.41 -6.80 12.80
C GLU A 13 -7.84 -6.69 13.32
N ASP A 14 -8.39 -5.49 13.29
CA ASP A 14 -9.74 -5.26 13.80
C ASP A 14 -10.81 -5.72 12.83
N THR A 15 -10.62 -5.46 11.56
CA THR A 15 -11.62 -5.76 10.55
C THR A 15 -11.28 -6.94 9.67
N GLY A 16 -9.99 -7.31 9.62
CA GLY A 16 -9.52 -8.38 8.75
C GLY A 16 -9.32 -7.93 7.31
N GLU A 17 -9.56 -6.68 7.02
CA GLU A 17 -9.35 -6.16 5.67
C GLU A 17 -7.87 -5.95 5.41
N TRP A 18 -7.50 -5.99 4.13
CA TRP A 18 -6.13 -5.73 3.71
C TRP A 18 -6.03 -4.31 3.23
N LEU A 19 -5.02 -3.59 3.73
CA LEU A 19 -4.83 -2.18 3.43
C LEU A 19 -3.58 -1.98 2.61
N VAL A 20 -3.68 -1.14 1.60
CA VAL A 20 -2.51 -0.66 0.88
C VAL A 20 -2.35 0.81 1.24
N TRP A 21 -1.25 1.14 1.88
CA TRP A 21 -1.08 2.46 2.49
C TRP A 21 0.38 2.89 2.50
N PHE A 22 0.60 4.14 2.79
CA PHE A 22 1.95 4.67 2.97
C PHE A 22 1.95 5.64 4.15
N PRO A 23 3.12 5.78 4.83
CA PRO A 23 3.20 6.69 5.96
C PRO A 23 3.15 8.14 5.51
N HIS A 24 2.34 8.92 6.21
CA HIS A 24 2.21 10.34 5.92
C HIS A 24 3.40 11.10 6.53
N PRO A 25 3.98 12.06 5.81
CA PRO A 25 5.14 12.80 6.34
C PRO A 25 4.86 13.58 7.62
N LEU A 26 3.61 13.95 7.82
CA LEU A 26 3.22 14.69 9.03
C LEU A 26 2.72 13.78 10.14
N GLY A 27 2.77 12.46 9.93
CA GLY A 27 2.30 11.50 10.91
C GLY A 27 1.05 10.79 10.43
N GLY A 28 0.84 9.58 10.94
CA GLY A 28 -0.31 8.78 10.54
C GLY A 28 -0.05 8.00 9.28
N MET A 29 -1.11 7.53 8.67
CA MET A 29 -1.02 6.73 7.47
C MET A 29 -2.06 7.16 6.46
N ASP A 30 -1.69 7.11 5.19
CA ASP A 30 -2.61 7.40 4.09
C ASP A 30 -2.96 6.08 3.42
N VAL A 31 -4.21 5.67 3.51
CA VAL A 31 -4.70 4.43 2.91
C VAL A 31 -5.15 4.69 1.50
N LEU A 32 -4.55 3.98 0.55
CA LEU A 32 -4.93 4.12 -0.85
C LEU A 32 -6.18 3.33 -1.17
N ASP A 33 -6.26 2.12 -0.65
CA ASP A 33 -7.41 1.26 -0.92
C ASP A 33 -7.45 0.13 0.09
N THR A 34 -8.60 -0.52 0.18
CA THR A 34 -8.79 -1.67 1.06
C THR A 34 -9.35 -2.84 0.24
N PHE A 35 -9.04 -4.04 0.70
CA PHE A 35 -9.42 -5.26 -0.03
C PHE A 35 -9.87 -6.33 0.96
N ASP A 36 -10.66 -7.26 0.47
CA ASP A 36 -11.19 -8.35 1.30
C ASP A 36 -10.18 -9.48 1.48
N ASN A 37 -9.18 -9.56 0.60
CA ASN A 37 -8.21 -10.65 0.67
C ASN A 37 -6.83 -10.18 0.27
N GLU A 38 -5.85 -10.99 0.64
CA GLU A 38 -4.46 -10.64 0.41
C GLU A 38 -4.11 -10.62 -1.07
N THR A 39 -4.65 -11.55 -1.83
CA THR A 39 -4.32 -11.67 -3.24
C THR A 39 -4.62 -10.39 -4.00
N GLU A 40 -5.81 -9.84 -3.79
CA GLU A 40 -6.19 -8.61 -4.47
C GLU A 40 -5.38 -7.42 -3.97
N ALA A 41 -5.16 -7.37 -2.66
CA ALA A 41 -4.39 -6.28 -2.08
C ALA A 41 -2.97 -6.26 -2.62
N ARG A 42 -2.34 -7.43 -2.70
CA ARG A 42 -0.98 -7.52 -3.21
C ARG A 42 -0.89 -7.20 -4.68
N ALA A 43 -1.90 -7.59 -5.45
CA ALA A 43 -1.91 -7.27 -6.87
C ALA A 43 -1.96 -5.77 -7.07
N PHE A 44 -2.82 -5.09 -6.34
CA PHE A 44 -2.91 -3.64 -6.41
C PHE A 44 -1.60 -2.98 -5.94
N TRP A 45 -1.09 -3.44 -4.82
CA TRP A 45 0.15 -2.93 -4.24
C TRP A 45 1.32 -3.06 -5.23
N GLN A 46 1.46 -4.23 -5.83
CA GLN A 46 2.53 -4.47 -6.78
C GLN A 46 2.39 -3.58 -8.01
N GLU A 47 1.16 -3.41 -8.47
CA GLU A 47 0.90 -2.57 -9.62
C GLU A 47 1.29 -1.12 -9.34
N GLN A 48 1.00 -0.63 -8.14
CA GLN A 48 1.36 0.74 -7.78
C GLN A 48 2.86 0.91 -7.71
N ILE A 49 3.57 -0.08 -7.17
CA ILE A 49 5.02 -0.03 -7.07
C ILE A 49 5.65 -0.06 -8.45
N ASP A 50 5.17 -0.93 -9.32
CA ASP A 50 5.70 -1.04 -10.67
C ASP A 50 5.48 0.26 -11.43
N SER A 51 4.31 0.85 -11.28
CA SER A 51 3.98 2.10 -11.93
C SER A 51 4.84 3.24 -11.42
N ALA A 52 5.09 3.27 -10.12
CA ALA A 52 5.89 4.33 -9.51
C ALA A 52 7.36 4.22 -9.88
N ASN A 53 7.82 2.99 -10.11
CA ASN A 53 9.21 2.77 -10.50
C ASN A 53 9.44 2.91 -11.99
N PHE A 54 8.38 3.13 -12.72
CA PHE A 54 8.48 3.29 -14.15
C PHE A 54 9.19 4.60 -14.44
N GLY A 55 10.31 4.48 -14.98
CA GLY A 55 11.11 5.65 -15.13
C GLY A 55 11.40 6.24 -16.31
#